data_69bb032104f7819d3f4668e3c55a0eaf
#
_entry.id   69bb032104f7819d3f4668e3c55a0eaf
#
_cell.length_a   1.000
_cell.length_b   1.000
_cell.length_c   1.000
_cell.angle_alpha   90.00
_cell.angle_beta   90.00
_cell.angle_gamma   90.00
#
_symmetry.space_group_name_H-M   'P 1'
#
loop_
_entity.id
_entity.type
_entity.pdbx_description
1 polymer ?
#
loop_
_entity_poly.entity_id
_entity_poly.type
_entity_poly.pdbx_seq_one_letter_code
_entity_poly.pdbx_strand_id
1 'polypeptide(L)'
;MKLYLLFICSIAVAQDYYQGEITFDYNGTINGPFLSSVQDSITSGFAFNQEGVDTSYFIMGAIMEQDTAGFDLFFTILQDTTFPVQPRTWNIPGQGDLENPLSLETIVVFMPGLDSAFVTELFAVFTDTTGGDSLNLDTLLTGLFLGLSSNLYLGLAGEMEISEVTDSTLVGGFYATLIKPEIHIPPHMVMINNGGFVFSTTSLPVLTVKSKPKVPEKMMLFPAYPNPFNPVTAIRFSIETYSNGSLRIFDITGRMVESLINKPFSPGEYEIQWYAGEQPSGVYFALLQTGNFVKTTKLVLTK
;
A
#
# COMPACT_ATOMS: atom_id res chain seq x y z
N MET A 1 13.19 -7.11 -4.80
CA MET A 1 11.86 -6.92 -5.40
C MET A 1 11.26 -5.72 -4.69
N LYS A 2 11.36 -4.53 -5.30
CA LYS A 2 10.83 -3.30 -4.67
C LYS A 2 9.31 -3.40 -4.62
N LEU A 3 8.78 -3.59 -3.43
CA LEU A 3 7.35 -3.64 -3.18
C LEU A 3 6.86 -2.19 -3.12
N TYR A 4 6.39 -1.65 -4.25
CA TYR A 4 5.62 -0.41 -4.26
C TYR A 4 4.22 -0.73 -3.74
N LEU A 5 4.05 -0.71 -2.44
CA LEU A 5 2.72 -0.76 -1.84
C LEU A 5 2.20 0.66 -1.70
N LEU A 6 1.37 1.07 -2.64
CA LEU A 6 0.51 2.23 -2.46
C LEU A 6 -0.53 1.87 -1.38
N PHE A 7 -0.50 2.58 -0.28
CA PHE A 7 -1.61 2.64 0.69
C PHE A 7 -2.79 3.32 -0.01
N ILE A 8 -3.52 2.59 -0.83
CA ILE A 8 -4.79 3.06 -1.38
C ILE A 8 -5.87 2.49 -0.47
N CYS A 9 -6.08 3.16 0.64
CA CYS A 9 -7.32 3.01 1.36
C CYS A 9 -8.40 3.73 0.53
N SER A 10 -9.28 3.00 -0.10
CA SER A 10 -10.47 3.55 -0.74
C SER A 10 -11.47 3.94 0.37
N ILE A 11 -11.08 4.93 1.19
CA ILE A 11 -12.01 5.57 2.10
C ILE A 11 -12.83 6.51 1.23
N ALA A 12 -14.08 6.18 1.01
CA ALA A 12 -15.02 6.99 0.22
C ALA A 12 -15.28 8.38 0.85
N VAL A 13 -14.60 8.74 1.94
CA VAL A 13 -14.83 9.94 2.75
C VAL A 13 -13.52 10.66 3.15
N ALA A 14 -12.34 10.13 2.84
CA ALA A 14 -11.11 10.84 3.17
C ALA A 14 -11.00 12.11 2.29
N GLN A 15 -10.94 13.27 2.96
CA GLN A 15 -10.92 14.55 2.27
C GLN A 15 -9.48 15.02 1.99
N ASP A 16 -8.52 14.61 2.83
CA ASP A 16 -7.12 14.99 2.69
C ASP A 16 -6.18 13.80 2.85
N TYR A 17 -5.22 13.70 1.94
CA TYR A 17 -4.16 12.70 1.97
C TYR A 17 -2.80 13.37 2.09
N TYR A 18 -1.94 12.73 2.86
CA TYR A 18 -0.61 13.23 3.17
C TYR A 18 0.43 12.14 2.90
N GLN A 19 1.58 12.54 2.39
CA GLN A 19 2.77 11.70 2.29
C GLN A 19 3.94 12.45 2.91
N GLY A 20 4.83 11.73 3.60
CA GLY A 20 5.90 12.42 4.30
C GLY A 20 6.90 11.52 4.97
N GLU A 21 7.45 12.00 6.06
CA GLU A 21 8.46 11.35 6.86
C GLU A 21 8.04 11.28 8.31
N ILE A 22 8.36 10.17 8.98
CA ILE A 22 8.28 10.03 10.43
C ILE A 22 9.65 9.56 10.91
N THR A 23 10.22 10.26 11.88
CA THR A 23 11.53 9.96 12.44
C THR A 23 11.53 10.00 13.94
N PHE A 24 12.17 9.04 14.60
CA PHE A 24 12.42 9.06 16.03
C PHE A 24 13.51 8.06 16.44
N ASP A 25 14.13 8.33 17.58
CA ASP A 25 14.93 7.35 18.27
C ASP A 25 14.15 6.77 19.44
N TYR A 26 14.25 5.46 19.63
CA TYR A 26 13.60 4.78 20.74
C TYR A 26 14.61 4.03 21.60
N ASN A 27 14.36 4.01 22.92
CA ASN A 27 15.20 3.37 23.90
C ASN A 27 14.36 2.73 25.02
N GLY A 28 14.94 1.72 25.68
CA GLY A 28 14.28 0.98 26.77
C GLY A 28 14.55 -0.51 26.68
N THR A 29 13.53 -1.33 26.67
CA THR A 29 13.66 -2.79 26.49
C THR A 29 14.32 -3.14 25.16
N ILE A 30 14.03 -2.33 24.14
CA ILE A 30 14.68 -2.35 22.83
C ILE A 30 15.16 -0.94 22.48
N ASN A 31 16.14 -0.83 21.59
CA ASN A 31 16.70 0.46 21.19
C ASN A 31 16.93 0.48 19.68
N GLY A 32 16.76 1.64 19.07
CA GLY A 32 17.06 1.84 17.66
C GLY A 32 16.56 3.18 17.13
N PRO A 33 16.92 3.52 15.90
CA PRO A 33 16.30 4.59 15.14
C PRO A 33 15.09 4.07 14.39
N PHE A 34 14.10 4.93 14.18
CA PHE A 34 13.03 4.77 13.22
C PHE A 34 13.10 5.91 12.21
N LEU A 35 13.30 5.59 10.96
CA LEU A 35 13.37 6.54 9.87
C LEU A 35 12.54 6.02 8.71
N SER A 36 11.39 6.59 8.50
CA SER A 36 10.50 6.22 7.40
C SER A 36 10.22 7.42 6.53
N SER A 37 10.53 7.31 5.24
CA SER A 37 10.30 8.34 4.23
C SER A 37 9.57 7.77 3.00
N VAL A 38 9.06 8.65 2.15
CA VAL A 38 8.36 8.27 0.91
C VAL A 38 9.25 7.48 -0.05
N GLN A 39 10.58 7.63 0.03
CA GLN A 39 11.50 7.02 -0.93
C GLN A 39 11.86 5.57 -0.60
N ASP A 40 12.00 5.25 0.67
CA ASP A 40 12.53 3.96 1.13
C ASP A 40 11.50 3.12 1.89
N SER A 41 10.41 3.72 2.31
CA SER A 41 9.37 3.09 3.13
C SER A 41 8.00 3.72 2.84
N ILE A 42 6.96 3.14 3.43
CA ILE A 42 5.61 3.65 3.28
C ILE A 42 5.32 4.55 4.47
N THR A 43 5.18 5.84 4.21
CA THR A 43 4.74 6.81 5.20
C THR A 43 3.59 7.60 4.64
N SER A 44 2.43 7.49 5.27
CA SER A 44 1.23 8.17 4.84
C SER A 44 0.38 8.65 6.02
N GLY A 45 -0.35 9.72 5.79
CA GLY A 45 -1.38 10.21 6.70
C GLY A 45 -2.66 10.48 5.94
N PHE A 46 -3.79 10.40 6.61
CA PHE A 46 -5.07 10.77 6.06
C PHE A 46 -5.98 11.32 7.16
N ALA A 47 -6.76 12.32 6.79
CA ALA A 47 -7.76 12.93 7.65
C ALA A 47 -9.16 12.68 7.08
N PHE A 48 -10.11 12.41 7.96
CA PHE A 48 -11.50 12.23 7.58
C PHE A 48 -12.46 12.61 8.71
N ASN A 49 -13.67 13.01 8.33
CA ASN A 49 -14.79 13.19 9.25
C ASN A 49 -15.66 11.92 9.24
N GLN A 50 -16.11 11.55 10.43
CA GLN A 50 -17.13 10.51 10.53
C GLN A 50 -18.51 11.12 10.28
N GLU A 51 -19.23 10.61 9.29
CA GLU A 51 -20.55 11.12 8.92
C GLU A 51 -21.54 10.95 10.07
N GLY A 52 -22.21 12.06 10.44
CA GLY A 52 -23.23 12.08 11.51
C GLY A 52 -22.70 12.23 12.95
N VAL A 53 -21.39 12.42 13.12
CA VAL A 53 -20.74 12.67 14.42
C VAL A 53 -19.79 13.87 14.28
N ASP A 54 -19.75 14.76 15.27
CA ASP A 54 -18.77 15.84 15.32
C ASP A 54 -17.37 15.32 15.72
N THR A 55 -16.89 14.31 15.01
CA THR A 55 -15.60 13.70 15.28
C THR A 55 -14.83 13.56 13.98
N SER A 56 -13.61 14.07 13.98
CA SER A 56 -12.63 13.89 12.91
C SER A 56 -11.47 13.03 13.39
N TYR A 57 -10.83 12.37 12.47
CA TYR A 57 -9.67 11.54 12.75
C TYR A 57 -8.52 11.93 11.83
N PHE A 58 -7.32 12.00 12.39
CA PHE A 58 -6.09 12.03 11.63
C PHE A 58 -5.28 10.78 11.95
N ILE A 59 -5.03 9.98 10.94
CA ILE A 59 -4.32 8.70 11.07
C ILE A 59 -3.00 8.84 10.35
N MET A 60 -1.91 8.52 11.04
CA MET A 60 -0.57 8.44 10.47
C MET A 60 -0.03 7.03 10.61
N GLY A 61 0.66 6.53 9.60
CA GLY A 61 1.32 5.23 9.64
C GLY A 61 2.59 5.23 8.82
N ALA A 62 3.58 4.51 9.30
CA ALA A 62 4.85 4.34 8.65
C ALA A 62 5.42 2.95 8.86
N ILE A 63 6.04 2.40 7.84
CA ILE A 63 6.77 1.13 7.90
C ILE A 63 8.19 1.40 7.45
N MET A 64 9.14 0.93 8.25
CA MET A 64 10.58 0.96 7.95
C MET A 64 11.08 -0.46 7.76
N GLU A 65 11.79 -0.73 6.66
CA GLU A 65 12.51 -1.99 6.47
C GLU A 65 13.83 -1.94 7.24
N GLN A 66 14.10 -2.98 8.00
CA GLN A 66 15.36 -3.14 8.73
C GLN A 66 16.39 -3.93 7.91
N ASP A 67 17.68 -3.68 8.17
CA ASP A 67 18.79 -4.39 7.51
C ASP A 67 18.77 -5.92 7.74
N THR A 68 18.05 -6.39 8.75
CA THR A 68 17.94 -7.80 9.16
C THR A 68 16.73 -8.55 8.60
N ALA A 69 16.12 -8.03 7.53
CA ALA A 69 14.92 -8.57 6.88
C ALA A 69 13.64 -8.56 7.74
N GLY A 70 13.57 -7.64 8.70
CA GLY A 70 12.37 -7.32 9.48
C GLY A 70 11.80 -5.96 9.13
N PHE A 71 10.63 -5.66 9.67
CA PHE A 71 9.96 -4.38 9.50
C PHE A 71 9.59 -3.80 10.87
N ASP A 72 9.74 -2.49 10.99
CA ASP A 72 9.17 -1.75 12.11
C ASP A 72 7.94 -0.99 11.62
N LEU A 73 6.84 -1.08 12.35
CA LEU A 73 5.62 -0.34 12.08
C LEU A 73 5.37 0.67 13.20
N PHE A 74 5.16 1.92 12.82
CA PHE A 74 4.62 2.97 13.68
C PHE A 74 3.24 3.38 13.16
N PHE A 75 2.29 3.53 14.07
CA PHE A 75 0.92 3.88 13.72
C PHE A 75 0.30 4.74 14.84
N THR A 76 -0.43 5.78 14.46
CA THR A 76 -1.16 6.62 15.41
C THR A 76 -2.49 7.10 14.85
N ILE A 77 -3.47 7.21 15.73
CA ILE A 77 -4.77 7.82 15.48
C ILE A 77 -4.91 9.01 16.42
N LEU A 78 -5.19 10.17 15.87
CA LEU A 78 -5.55 11.39 16.60
C LEU A 78 -7.02 11.68 16.37
N GLN A 79 -7.78 11.86 17.45
CA GLN A 79 -9.18 12.23 17.39
C GLN A 79 -9.33 13.73 17.67
N ASP A 80 -10.18 14.41 16.90
CA ASP A 80 -10.48 15.82 17.07
C ASP A 80 -11.97 16.09 16.81
N THR A 81 -12.42 17.26 17.18
CA THR A 81 -13.73 17.81 16.85
C THR A 81 -13.68 18.84 15.72
N THR A 82 -12.48 19.15 15.23
CA THR A 82 -12.23 20.12 14.15
C THR A 82 -11.78 19.44 12.87
N PHE A 83 -12.31 19.92 11.74
CA PHE A 83 -11.85 19.51 10.41
C PHE A 83 -11.85 20.74 9.47
N PRO A 84 -10.85 20.92 8.63
CA PRO A 84 -9.62 20.14 8.50
C PRO A 84 -8.72 20.21 9.74
N VAL A 85 -7.74 19.31 9.80
CA VAL A 85 -6.77 19.20 10.90
C VAL A 85 -6.12 20.56 11.17
N GLN A 86 -6.06 20.96 12.45
CA GLN A 86 -5.49 22.22 12.89
C GLN A 86 -4.30 21.97 13.84
N PRO A 87 -3.40 22.97 14.02
CA PRO A 87 -2.36 22.88 15.03
C PRO A 87 -2.95 22.68 16.43
N ARG A 88 -2.48 21.63 17.10
CA ARG A 88 -2.96 21.21 18.42
C ARG A 88 -2.01 20.21 19.06
N THR A 89 -2.09 20.08 20.39
CA THR A 89 -1.42 19.04 21.18
C THR A 89 -2.44 18.05 21.72
N TRP A 90 -2.12 16.75 21.63
CA TRP A 90 -2.88 15.63 22.19
C TRP A 90 -2.05 14.94 23.25
N ASN A 91 -2.67 14.60 24.38
CA ASN A 91 -2.04 13.72 25.37
C ASN A 91 -2.10 12.26 24.91
N ILE A 92 -1.14 11.45 25.29
CA ILE A 92 -1.10 10.01 24.98
C ILE A 92 -1.36 9.24 26.30
N PRO A 93 -2.40 8.40 26.38
CA PRO A 93 -3.46 8.11 25.41
C PRO A 93 -4.56 9.20 25.37
N GLY A 94 -4.50 10.23 26.23
CA GLY A 94 -5.49 11.28 26.35
C GLY A 94 -6.76 10.85 27.08
N GLN A 95 -7.85 11.56 26.83
CA GLN A 95 -9.16 11.24 27.38
C GLN A 95 -9.79 10.08 26.63
N GLY A 96 -10.62 9.29 27.32
CA GLY A 96 -11.33 8.17 26.74
C GLY A 96 -11.37 6.96 27.67
N ASP A 97 -11.93 5.88 27.21
CA ASP A 97 -12.07 4.62 27.94
C ASP A 97 -11.08 3.58 27.40
N LEU A 98 -10.21 3.09 28.25
CA LEU A 98 -9.24 2.04 27.90
C LEU A 98 -9.92 0.69 27.53
N GLU A 99 -11.15 0.46 27.99
CA GLU A 99 -11.94 -0.71 27.59
C GLU A 99 -12.51 -0.53 26.15
N ASN A 100 -12.59 0.73 25.70
CA ASN A 100 -12.97 1.08 24.32
C ASN A 100 -11.88 1.95 23.68
N PRO A 101 -10.82 1.36 23.12
CA PRO A 101 -9.66 2.10 22.59
C PRO A 101 -10.02 3.17 21.56
N LEU A 102 -11.12 2.98 20.81
CA LEU A 102 -11.59 3.96 19.82
C LEU A 102 -12.15 5.25 20.43
N SER A 103 -12.47 5.24 21.71
CA SER A 103 -12.87 6.45 22.43
C SER A 103 -11.67 7.29 22.90
N LEU A 104 -10.45 6.75 22.79
CA LEU A 104 -9.24 7.46 23.20
C LEU A 104 -8.93 8.59 22.24
N GLU A 105 -8.56 9.73 22.80
CA GLU A 105 -8.17 10.92 22.05
C GLU A 105 -6.92 10.68 21.19
N THR A 106 -6.03 9.79 21.67
CA THR A 106 -4.82 9.40 20.93
C THR A 106 -4.47 7.94 21.14
N ILE A 107 -4.29 7.24 20.04
CA ILE A 107 -3.75 5.87 20.03
C ILE A 107 -2.39 5.91 19.37
N VAL A 108 -1.37 5.43 20.07
CA VAL A 108 -0.02 5.27 19.52
C VAL A 108 0.38 3.81 19.61
N VAL A 109 0.80 3.27 18.51
CA VAL A 109 1.24 1.86 18.36
C VAL A 109 2.61 1.83 17.73
N PHE A 110 3.50 1.04 18.32
CA PHE A 110 4.81 0.72 17.75
C PHE A 110 5.03 -0.79 17.75
N MET A 111 5.46 -1.32 16.64
CA MET A 111 5.72 -2.76 16.47
C MET A 111 7.04 -2.97 15.76
N PRO A 112 8.10 -3.23 16.50
CA PRO A 112 9.42 -3.55 15.97
C PRO A 112 9.55 -5.02 15.56
N GLY A 113 10.34 -5.27 14.53
CA GLY A 113 10.78 -6.62 14.15
C GLY A 113 9.67 -7.52 13.60
N LEU A 114 8.74 -6.96 12.84
CA LEU A 114 7.69 -7.71 12.13
C LEU A 114 8.28 -8.49 10.96
N ASP A 115 7.75 -9.67 10.69
CA ASP A 115 8.10 -10.42 9.50
C ASP A 115 7.28 -9.97 8.27
N SER A 116 7.77 -10.33 7.09
CA SER A 116 7.13 -9.95 5.82
C SER A 116 5.76 -10.58 5.62
N ALA A 117 5.48 -11.76 6.22
CA ALA A 117 4.19 -12.42 6.12
C ALA A 117 3.15 -11.63 6.89
N PHE A 118 3.48 -11.22 8.12
CA PHE A 118 2.62 -10.39 8.95
C PHE A 118 2.30 -9.04 8.27
N VAL A 119 3.32 -8.37 7.74
CA VAL A 119 3.13 -7.10 7.01
C VAL A 119 2.20 -7.29 5.81
N THR A 120 2.33 -8.42 5.10
CA THR A 120 1.45 -8.73 3.96
C THR A 120 -0.01 -8.96 4.41
N GLU A 121 -0.23 -9.68 5.51
CA GLU A 121 -1.56 -9.90 6.07
C GLU A 121 -2.19 -8.60 6.58
N LEU A 122 -1.42 -7.76 7.25
CA LEU A 122 -1.86 -6.43 7.69
C LEU A 122 -2.33 -5.58 6.50
N PHE A 123 -1.57 -5.57 5.42
CA PHE A 123 -1.97 -4.87 4.21
C PHE A 123 -3.19 -5.47 3.52
N ALA A 124 -3.39 -6.77 3.59
CA ALA A 124 -4.58 -7.41 3.04
C ALA A 124 -5.86 -6.88 3.73
N VAL A 125 -5.82 -6.64 5.04
CA VAL A 125 -6.94 -6.02 5.78
C VAL A 125 -7.25 -4.61 5.29
N PHE A 126 -6.22 -3.82 4.96
CA PHE A 126 -6.40 -2.46 4.43
C PHE A 126 -6.83 -2.43 2.96
N THR A 127 -6.56 -3.47 2.19
CA THR A 127 -6.85 -3.53 0.74
C THR A 127 -8.09 -4.34 0.40
N ASP A 128 -8.65 -5.09 1.36
CA ASP A 128 -9.86 -5.87 1.12
C ASP A 128 -11.10 -4.98 1.12
N THR A 129 -11.39 -4.43 -0.04
CA THR A 129 -12.59 -3.60 -0.31
C THR A 129 -13.78 -4.42 -0.82
N THR A 130 -13.78 -5.75 -0.62
CA THR A 130 -14.81 -6.63 -1.20
C THR A 130 -16.22 -6.40 -0.64
N GLY A 131 -16.35 -5.67 0.48
CA GLY A 131 -17.62 -5.38 1.15
C GLY A 131 -18.37 -4.13 0.69
N GLY A 132 -17.73 -3.18 -0.01
CA GLY A 132 -18.36 -1.91 -0.39
C GLY A 132 -18.62 -0.96 0.79
N ASP A 133 -18.26 -1.35 1.99
CA ASP A 133 -18.41 -0.54 3.20
C ASP A 133 -17.16 0.34 3.42
N SER A 134 -17.40 1.55 3.91
CA SER A 134 -16.39 2.45 4.44
C SER A 134 -15.48 1.70 5.42
N LEU A 135 -14.20 2.06 5.45
CA LEU A 135 -13.21 1.49 6.36
C LEU A 135 -13.76 1.48 7.78
N ASN A 136 -14.07 0.29 8.27
CA ASN A 136 -14.56 0.17 9.63
C ASN A 136 -13.33 0.18 10.56
N LEU A 137 -13.13 1.32 11.23
CA LEU A 137 -12.03 1.54 12.16
C LEU A 137 -11.99 0.47 13.27
N ASP A 138 -13.17 -0.03 13.70
CA ASP A 138 -13.32 -1.14 14.64
C ASP A 138 -12.70 -2.43 14.10
N THR A 139 -12.98 -2.77 12.85
CA THR A 139 -12.43 -3.98 12.22
C THR A 139 -10.93 -3.88 12.06
N LEU A 140 -10.44 -2.70 11.69
CA LEU A 140 -9.02 -2.41 11.53
C LEU A 140 -8.28 -2.55 12.85
N LEU A 141 -8.77 -1.91 13.90
CA LEU A 141 -8.15 -1.98 15.23
C LEU A 141 -8.29 -3.37 15.83
N THR A 142 -9.44 -4.01 15.67
CA THR A 142 -9.63 -5.39 16.12
C THR A 142 -8.64 -6.33 15.42
N GLY A 143 -8.43 -6.19 14.12
CA GLY A 143 -7.42 -6.94 13.36
C GLY A 143 -6.00 -6.66 13.86
N LEU A 144 -5.67 -5.39 14.09
CA LEU A 144 -4.40 -4.97 14.67
C LEU A 144 -4.19 -5.56 16.07
N PHE A 145 -5.18 -5.51 16.96
CA PHE A 145 -5.03 -5.97 18.34
C PHE A 145 -5.12 -7.49 18.49
N LEU A 146 -5.90 -8.19 17.69
CA LEU A 146 -6.03 -9.66 17.76
C LEU A 146 -4.88 -10.40 17.08
N GLY A 147 -4.25 -9.82 16.05
CA GLY A 147 -3.10 -10.42 15.35
C GLY A 147 -1.74 -10.17 16.00
N LEU A 148 -1.65 -9.34 17.05
CA LEU A 148 -0.44 -8.65 17.48
C LEU A 148 0.18 -9.12 18.79
N SER A 149 0.22 -10.39 19.06
CA SER A 149 0.52 -10.85 20.41
C SER A 149 1.95 -10.64 20.91
N SER A 150 2.98 -10.56 20.07
CA SER A 150 4.37 -10.62 20.60
C SER A 150 5.20 -9.34 20.54
N ASN A 151 4.92 -8.42 19.61
CA ASN A 151 5.77 -7.24 19.39
C ASN A 151 5.03 -5.89 19.50
N LEU A 152 3.85 -5.87 20.08
CA LEU A 152 3.03 -4.67 20.23
C LEU A 152 3.47 -3.83 21.44
N TYR A 153 3.74 -2.55 21.20
CA TYR A 153 3.90 -1.52 22.24
C TYR A 153 2.82 -0.46 22.06
N LEU A 154 2.11 -0.14 23.15
CA LEU A 154 1.01 0.83 23.19
C LEU A 154 1.41 2.08 23.94
N GLY A 155 0.97 3.23 23.48
CA GLY A 155 1.17 4.51 24.14
C GLY A 155 0.53 4.55 25.54
N LEU A 156 1.36 4.75 26.58
CA LEU A 156 0.95 4.85 27.96
C LEU A 156 0.95 6.29 28.47
N ALA A 157 1.95 7.08 28.02
CA ALA A 157 2.10 8.48 28.41
C ALA A 157 2.90 9.24 27.35
N GLY A 158 2.70 10.53 27.26
CA GLY A 158 3.39 11.41 26.32
C GLY A 158 2.49 12.46 25.73
N GLU A 159 2.99 13.12 24.69
CA GLU A 159 2.25 14.12 23.94
C GLU A 159 2.59 14.01 22.47
N MET A 160 1.62 14.33 21.62
CA MET A 160 1.77 14.48 20.18
C MET A 160 1.25 15.85 19.79
N GLU A 161 2.06 16.60 19.06
CA GLU A 161 1.74 17.96 18.63
C GLU A 161 1.77 18.07 17.12
N ILE A 162 0.72 18.62 16.53
CA ILE A 162 0.77 19.22 15.21
C ILE A 162 1.06 20.70 15.43
N SER A 163 2.27 21.13 15.08
CA SER A 163 2.75 22.49 15.34
C SER A 163 2.44 23.47 14.20
N GLU A 164 2.36 22.97 12.97
CA GLU A 164 2.11 23.78 11.79
C GLU A 164 1.26 23.03 10.77
N VAL A 165 0.25 23.70 10.24
CA VAL A 165 -0.56 23.25 9.10
C VAL A 165 -0.65 24.39 8.10
N THR A 166 -0.24 24.09 6.86
CA THR A 166 -0.36 25.00 5.72
C THR A 166 -1.21 24.36 4.63
N ASP A 167 -1.46 25.06 3.53
CA ASP A 167 -2.19 24.50 2.38
C ASP A 167 -1.50 23.26 1.77
N SER A 168 -0.20 23.08 2.03
CA SER A 168 0.60 22.01 1.42
C SER A 168 1.40 21.15 2.39
N THR A 169 1.53 21.55 3.65
CA THR A 169 2.36 20.85 4.63
C THR A 169 1.70 20.74 5.99
N LEU A 170 2.03 19.66 6.69
CA LEU A 170 1.69 19.42 8.08
C LEU A 170 2.95 18.98 8.81
N VAL A 171 3.31 19.67 9.87
CA VAL A 171 4.53 19.42 10.65
C VAL A 171 4.16 19.23 12.10
N GLY A 172 4.83 18.29 12.75
CA GLY A 172 4.61 18.04 14.17
C GLY A 172 5.72 17.20 14.79
N GLY A 173 5.54 16.96 16.07
CA GLY A 173 6.47 16.18 16.86
C GLY A 173 5.76 15.45 17.99
N PHE A 174 6.48 14.52 18.63
CA PHE A 174 5.93 13.77 19.75
C PHE A 174 7.01 13.20 20.64
N TYR A 175 6.62 12.95 21.86
CA TYR A 175 7.35 12.06 22.77
C TYR A 175 6.37 11.08 23.40
N ALA A 176 6.80 9.86 23.62
CA ALA A 176 5.92 8.82 24.14
C ALA A 176 6.67 7.79 24.99
N THR A 177 6.01 7.33 26.02
CA THR A 177 6.35 6.11 26.72
C THR A 177 5.36 5.03 26.30
N LEU A 178 5.87 3.96 25.74
CA LEU A 178 5.10 2.84 25.24
C LEU A 178 5.33 1.63 26.13
N ILE A 179 4.29 0.84 26.34
CA ILE A 179 4.34 -0.38 27.15
C ILE A 179 3.86 -1.57 26.34
N LYS A 180 4.50 -2.70 26.54
CA LYS A 180 4.01 -3.97 26.00
C LYS A 180 2.86 -4.47 26.89
N PRO A 181 1.67 -4.79 26.33
CA PRO A 181 0.51 -5.20 27.11
C PRO A 181 0.62 -6.67 27.56
N GLU A 182 1.66 -6.98 28.33
CA GLU A 182 1.90 -8.29 28.94
C GLU A 182 2.33 -8.15 30.40
N ILE A 183 2.05 -9.15 31.22
CA ILE A 183 2.47 -9.14 32.62
C ILE A 183 3.93 -9.61 32.70
N HIS A 184 4.83 -8.65 32.77
CA HIS A 184 6.27 -8.87 32.97
C HIS A 184 6.82 -7.90 34.02
N ILE A 185 7.76 -8.34 34.88
CA ILE A 185 8.36 -7.51 35.93
C ILE A 185 9.91 -7.54 35.80
N PRO A 186 10.56 -6.40 35.49
CA PRO A 186 9.97 -5.09 35.16
C PRO A 186 9.19 -5.10 33.85
N PRO A 187 8.21 -4.20 33.65
CA PRO A 187 7.43 -4.14 32.43
C PRO A 187 8.34 -3.81 31.22
N HIS A 188 8.03 -4.38 30.08
CA HIS A 188 8.70 -4.03 28.83
C HIS A 188 8.23 -2.65 28.37
N MET A 189 9.12 -1.70 28.31
CA MET A 189 8.84 -0.30 27.97
C MET A 189 9.79 0.21 26.90
N VAL A 190 9.29 1.11 26.10
CA VAL A 190 10.03 1.86 25.07
C VAL A 190 9.73 3.34 25.23
N MET A 191 10.76 4.17 25.22
CA MET A 191 10.65 5.62 25.30
C MET A 191 11.08 6.24 23.98
N ILE A 192 10.23 7.13 23.45
CA ILE A 192 10.50 7.99 22.29
C ILE A 192 10.59 9.42 22.82
N ASN A 193 11.75 10.09 22.66
CA ASN A 193 11.98 11.40 23.25
C ASN A 193 11.96 12.54 22.22
N ASN A 194 12.16 12.24 20.94
CA ASN A 194 12.38 13.22 19.87
C ASN A 194 11.69 12.81 18.56
N GLY A 195 10.48 12.29 18.65
CA GLY A 195 9.71 11.97 17.47
C GLY A 195 9.36 13.23 16.68
N GLY A 196 9.46 13.14 15.37
CA GLY A 196 9.07 14.19 14.44
C GLY A 196 8.39 13.63 13.20
N PHE A 197 7.52 14.41 12.61
CA PHE A 197 6.90 14.09 11.33
C PHE A 197 6.72 15.34 10.48
N VAL A 198 6.88 15.16 9.18
CA VAL A 198 6.63 16.17 8.15
C VAL A 198 5.85 15.52 7.04
N PHE A 199 4.66 16.00 6.78
CA PHE A 199 3.80 15.54 5.72
C PHE A 199 3.52 16.64 4.72
N SER A 200 3.39 16.28 3.45
CA SER A 200 2.91 17.16 2.39
C SER A 200 1.56 16.66 1.88
N THR A 201 0.63 17.58 1.65
CA THR A 201 -0.62 17.24 0.99
C THR A 201 -0.29 16.71 -0.40
N THR A 202 -0.78 15.54 -0.71
CA THR A 202 -0.70 14.99 -2.05
C THR A 202 -2.12 14.96 -2.61
N SER A 203 -2.33 15.62 -3.75
CA SER A 203 -3.47 15.23 -4.56
C SER A 203 -3.20 13.79 -4.95
N LEU A 204 -3.99 12.86 -4.42
CA LEU A 204 -4.00 11.53 -5.02
C LEU A 204 -4.07 11.77 -6.52
N PRO A 205 -3.14 11.23 -7.33
CA PRO A 205 -3.43 11.15 -8.74
C PRO A 205 -4.83 10.54 -8.76
N VAL A 206 -5.79 11.23 -9.38
CA VAL A 206 -7.09 10.65 -9.62
C VAL A 206 -6.76 9.38 -10.36
N LEU A 207 -6.60 8.31 -9.61
CA LEU A 207 -6.63 7.00 -10.16
C LEU A 207 -8.04 6.96 -10.70
N THR A 208 -8.16 7.35 -11.96
CA THR A 208 -9.32 6.94 -12.75
C THR A 208 -9.44 5.51 -12.36
N VAL A 209 -10.47 5.16 -11.59
CA VAL A 209 -10.75 3.79 -11.21
C VAL A 209 -10.82 3.10 -12.55
N LYS A 210 -9.69 2.55 -12.99
CA LYS A 210 -9.73 1.48 -13.95
C LYS A 210 -10.57 0.49 -13.18
N SER A 211 -11.84 0.44 -13.53
CA SER A 211 -12.81 -0.52 -13.06
C SER A 211 -12.05 -1.76 -12.64
N LYS A 212 -12.33 -2.30 -11.41
CA LYS A 212 -11.73 -3.54 -10.86
C LYS A 212 -11.24 -4.36 -12.03
N PRO A 213 -9.98 -4.84 -12.09
CA PRO A 213 -9.61 -5.70 -13.19
C PRO A 213 -10.69 -6.77 -13.23
N LYS A 214 -11.59 -6.60 -14.20
CA LYS A 214 -12.72 -7.51 -14.38
C LYS A 214 -11.99 -8.79 -14.61
N VAL A 215 -12.01 -9.71 -13.64
CA VAL A 215 -11.43 -11.05 -13.86
C VAL A 215 -12.06 -11.50 -15.14
N PRO A 216 -11.28 -11.64 -16.21
CA PRO A 216 -11.87 -11.86 -17.52
C PRO A 216 -12.66 -13.16 -17.44
N GLU A 217 -13.93 -13.12 -17.76
CA GLU A 217 -14.80 -14.30 -17.79
C GLU A 217 -14.34 -15.32 -18.82
N LYS A 218 -13.30 -14.98 -19.62
CA LYS A 218 -12.83 -15.79 -20.73
C LYS A 218 -11.38 -15.48 -21.09
N MET A 219 -10.59 -16.49 -21.34
CA MET A 219 -9.29 -16.32 -21.97
C MET A 219 -9.44 -15.81 -23.39
N MET A 220 -8.82 -14.69 -23.72
CA MET A 220 -8.87 -14.08 -25.07
C MET A 220 -7.50 -13.55 -25.48
N LEU A 221 -7.21 -13.65 -26.76
CA LEU A 221 -6.13 -12.93 -27.43
C LEU A 221 -6.77 -11.91 -28.36
N PHE A 222 -6.53 -10.62 -28.09
CA PHE A 222 -7.09 -9.52 -28.86
C PHE A 222 -6.27 -9.25 -30.14
N PRO A 223 -6.86 -8.58 -31.14
CA PRO A 223 -6.09 -8.06 -32.26
C PRO A 223 -4.98 -7.11 -31.76
N ALA A 224 -3.80 -7.24 -32.35
CA ALA A 224 -2.70 -6.33 -32.05
C ALA A 224 -2.98 -4.92 -32.59
N TYR A 225 -2.51 -3.90 -31.86
CA TYR A 225 -2.68 -2.51 -32.28
C TYR A 225 -1.43 -1.67 -31.97
N PRO A 226 -0.95 -0.85 -32.93
CA PRO A 226 -1.41 -0.74 -34.33
C PRO A 226 -1.14 -2.02 -35.14
N ASN A 227 -1.93 -2.29 -36.17
CA ASN A 227 -1.68 -3.36 -37.13
C ASN A 227 -2.34 -2.99 -38.46
N PRO A 228 -1.60 -2.68 -39.58
CA PRO A 228 -0.12 -2.75 -39.68
C PRO A 228 0.62 -1.81 -38.75
N PHE A 229 1.89 -2.15 -38.44
CA PHE A 229 2.71 -1.41 -37.48
C PHE A 229 4.15 -1.14 -37.97
N ASN A 230 4.81 -0.14 -37.37
CA ASN A 230 6.18 0.25 -37.66
C ASN A 230 6.83 0.95 -36.43
N PRO A 231 7.88 0.48 -35.81
CA PRO A 231 8.28 -0.91 -35.71
C PRO A 231 7.66 -1.59 -34.46
N VAL A 232 6.71 -0.94 -33.77
CA VAL A 232 6.14 -1.36 -32.48
C VAL A 232 4.66 -1.66 -32.60
N THR A 233 4.23 -2.78 -32.01
CA THR A 233 2.81 -3.08 -31.81
C THR A 233 2.55 -3.64 -30.40
N ALA A 234 1.36 -3.42 -29.88
CA ALA A 234 0.91 -3.97 -28.61
C ALA A 234 0.02 -5.21 -28.84
N ILE A 235 0.32 -6.28 -28.10
CA ILE A 235 -0.44 -7.53 -28.12
C ILE A 235 -1.13 -7.65 -26.78
N ARG A 236 -2.47 -7.59 -26.78
CA ARG A 236 -3.31 -7.66 -25.59
C ARG A 236 -3.96 -9.03 -25.46
N PHE A 237 -4.04 -9.53 -24.24
CA PHE A 237 -4.72 -10.78 -23.96
C PHE A 237 -5.28 -10.81 -22.53
N SER A 238 -6.25 -11.67 -22.30
CA SER A 238 -6.86 -11.87 -20.98
C SER A 238 -6.67 -13.27 -20.49
N ILE A 239 -6.40 -13.42 -19.19
CA ILE A 239 -6.20 -14.69 -18.47
C ILE A 239 -7.32 -14.79 -17.42
N GLU A 240 -8.06 -15.89 -17.46
CA GLU A 240 -9.20 -16.17 -16.57
C GLU A 240 -8.75 -16.81 -15.25
N THR A 241 -7.78 -17.74 -15.32
CA THR A 241 -7.32 -18.50 -14.17
C THR A 241 -5.79 -18.54 -14.13
N TYR A 242 -5.22 -18.65 -12.93
CA TYR A 242 -3.77 -18.78 -12.78
C TYR A 242 -3.23 -19.96 -13.62
N SER A 243 -2.30 -19.67 -14.51
CA SER A 243 -1.74 -20.68 -15.42
C SER A 243 -0.35 -20.29 -15.91
N ASN A 244 0.51 -21.29 -16.15
CA ASN A 244 1.74 -21.06 -16.88
C ASN A 244 1.44 -20.79 -18.34
N GLY A 245 2.10 -19.78 -18.90
CA GLY A 245 1.87 -19.40 -20.28
C GLY A 245 3.05 -18.75 -20.97
N SER A 246 2.97 -18.70 -22.28
CA SER A 246 3.97 -18.05 -23.13
C SER A 246 3.33 -17.28 -24.29
N LEU A 247 3.95 -16.17 -24.66
CA LEU A 247 3.64 -15.40 -25.86
C LEU A 247 4.88 -15.41 -26.75
N ARG A 248 4.74 -15.98 -27.94
CA ARG A 248 5.84 -16.17 -28.90
C ARG A 248 5.47 -15.64 -30.28
N ILE A 249 6.46 -15.15 -31.01
CA ILE A 249 6.30 -14.63 -32.37
C ILE A 249 6.89 -15.64 -33.35
N PHE A 250 6.15 -15.87 -34.44
CA PHE A 250 6.55 -16.75 -35.55
C PHE A 250 6.48 -16.02 -36.88
N ASP A 251 7.34 -16.37 -37.81
CA ASP A 251 7.24 -15.94 -39.21
C ASP A 251 6.24 -16.82 -40.01
N ILE A 252 6.04 -16.47 -41.27
CA ILE A 252 5.13 -17.20 -42.16
C ILE A 252 5.55 -18.65 -42.44
N THR A 253 6.81 -19.03 -42.16
CA THR A 253 7.33 -20.40 -42.34
C THR A 253 7.14 -21.22 -41.07
N GLY A 254 6.62 -20.66 -39.99
CA GLY A 254 6.45 -21.28 -38.69
C GLY A 254 7.72 -21.31 -37.84
N ARG A 255 8.75 -20.58 -38.25
CA ARG A 255 9.98 -20.45 -37.45
C ARG A 255 9.71 -19.42 -36.33
N MET A 256 10.09 -19.79 -35.10
CA MET A 256 10.03 -18.85 -33.97
C MET A 256 11.04 -17.73 -34.17
N VAL A 257 10.54 -16.48 -34.18
CA VAL A 257 11.31 -15.25 -34.32
C VAL A 257 11.75 -14.75 -32.93
N GLU A 258 10.82 -14.76 -31.97
CA GLU A 258 11.06 -14.22 -30.63
C GLU A 258 10.13 -14.87 -29.60
N SER A 259 10.61 -14.98 -28.35
CA SER A 259 9.79 -15.35 -27.20
C SER A 259 9.64 -14.12 -26.29
N LEU A 260 8.47 -13.46 -26.36
CA LEU A 260 8.24 -12.21 -25.65
C LEU A 260 8.08 -12.42 -24.16
N ILE A 261 7.42 -13.51 -23.77
CA ILE A 261 7.19 -13.82 -22.36
C ILE A 261 6.97 -15.32 -22.15
N ASN A 262 7.49 -15.84 -21.06
CA ASN A 262 7.30 -17.23 -20.63
C ASN A 262 7.34 -17.29 -19.11
N LYS A 263 6.17 -17.20 -18.47
CA LYS A 263 6.04 -17.18 -17.00
C LYS A 263 4.62 -17.57 -16.58
N PRO A 264 4.39 -17.81 -15.27
CA PRO A 264 3.02 -17.90 -14.75
C PRO A 264 2.32 -16.55 -14.86
N PHE A 265 1.01 -16.59 -15.15
CA PHE A 265 0.09 -15.46 -15.20
C PHE A 265 -0.99 -15.61 -14.13
N SER A 266 -1.25 -14.55 -13.40
CA SER A 266 -2.47 -14.42 -12.58
C SER A 266 -3.68 -14.04 -13.44
N PRO A 267 -4.92 -14.25 -12.95
CA PRO A 267 -6.10 -13.73 -13.64
C PRO A 267 -5.98 -12.21 -13.87
N GLY A 268 -6.30 -11.76 -15.10
CA GLY A 268 -6.19 -10.34 -15.45
C GLY A 268 -6.00 -10.09 -16.94
N GLU A 269 -5.90 -8.81 -17.30
CA GLU A 269 -5.57 -8.35 -18.65
C GLU A 269 -4.11 -7.97 -18.74
N TYR A 270 -3.49 -8.32 -19.85
CA TYR A 270 -2.06 -8.13 -20.12
C TYR A 270 -1.87 -7.42 -21.45
N GLU A 271 -0.87 -6.55 -21.51
CA GLU A 271 -0.41 -5.89 -22.72
C GLU A 271 1.11 -6.04 -22.82
N ILE A 272 1.58 -6.59 -23.91
CA ILE A 272 3.00 -6.80 -24.22
C ILE A 272 3.32 -6.11 -25.53
N GLN A 273 4.32 -5.23 -25.51
CA GLN A 273 4.83 -4.60 -26.70
C GLN A 273 5.85 -5.49 -27.40
N TRP A 274 5.73 -5.57 -28.71
CA TRP A 274 6.71 -6.16 -29.58
C TRP A 274 7.41 -5.11 -30.43
N TYR A 275 8.73 -5.04 -30.30
CA TYR A 275 9.60 -4.18 -31.10
C TYR A 275 10.26 -5.01 -32.19
N ALA A 276 9.77 -4.89 -33.43
CA ALA A 276 10.24 -5.64 -34.59
C ALA A 276 11.26 -4.88 -35.47
N GLY A 277 12.04 -3.97 -34.86
CA GLY A 277 12.98 -3.11 -35.60
C GLY A 277 14.03 -3.88 -36.41
N GLU A 278 14.45 -5.06 -35.96
CA GLU A 278 15.44 -5.91 -36.66
C GLU A 278 14.80 -6.87 -37.66
N GLN A 279 13.47 -7.01 -37.67
CA GLN A 279 12.79 -7.96 -38.54
C GLN A 279 12.46 -7.32 -39.90
N PRO A 280 12.46 -8.07 -41.00
CA PRO A 280 12.03 -7.60 -42.31
C PRO A 280 10.53 -7.30 -42.33
N SER A 281 10.09 -6.35 -43.20
CA SER A 281 8.66 -6.16 -43.46
C SER A 281 8.00 -7.46 -43.88
N GLY A 282 6.82 -7.75 -43.34
CA GLY A 282 6.16 -9.01 -43.60
C GLY A 282 5.05 -9.35 -42.64
N VAL A 283 4.54 -10.57 -42.78
CA VAL A 283 3.49 -11.11 -41.92
C VAL A 283 4.12 -12.01 -40.84
N TYR A 284 3.70 -11.79 -39.61
CA TYR A 284 4.09 -12.56 -38.43
C TYR A 284 2.85 -13.04 -37.69
N PHE A 285 3.04 -13.95 -36.77
CA PHE A 285 1.98 -14.51 -35.94
C PHE A 285 2.41 -14.50 -34.49
N ALA A 286 1.62 -13.85 -33.63
CA ALA A 286 1.79 -13.98 -32.18
C ALA A 286 0.95 -15.16 -31.70
N LEU A 287 1.58 -16.10 -31.02
CA LEU A 287 0.98 -17.29 -30.43
C LEU A 287 0.97 -17.14 -28.91
N LEU A 288 -0.23 -17.05 -28.35
CA LEU A 288 -0.45 -17.15 -26.91
C LEU A 288 -0.81 -18.61 -26.55
N GLN A 289 -0.07 -19.19 -25.62
CA GLN A 289 -0.35 -20.51 -25.08
C GLN A 289 -0.37 -20.44 -23.57
N THR A 290 -1.49 -20.85 -22.94
CA THR A 290 -1.64 -20.93 -21.48
C THR A 290 -2.48 -22.16 -21.13
N GLY A 291 -1.91 -23.11 -20.40
CA GLY A 291 -2.58 -24.39 -20.16
C GLY A 291 -3.05 -25.06 -21.48
N ASN A 292 -4.34 -25.32 -21.58
CA ASN A 292 -4.97 -25.90 -22.80
C ASN A 292 -5.42 -24.81 -23.81
N PHE A 293 -5.28 -23.52 -23.49
CA PHE A 293 -5.68 -22.44 -24.38
C PHE A 293 -4.53 -22.08 -25.33
N VAL A 294 -4.82 -22.14 -26.63
CA VAL A 294 -3.89 -21.75 -27.69
C VAL A 294 -4.62 -20.85 -28.66
N LYS A 295 -4.11 -19.65 -28.85
CA LYS A 295 -4.64 -18.66 -29.82
C LYS A 295 -3.52 -17.94 -30.55
N THR A 296 -3.83 -17.55 -31.79
CA THR A 296 -2.89 -16.85 -32.68
C THR A 296 -3.53 -15.57 -33.19
N THR A 297 -2.76 -14.50 -33.29
CA THR A 297 -3.15 -13.26 -33.97
C THR A 297 -2.12 -12.88 -35.04
N LYS A 298 -2.61 -12.38 -36.18
CA LYS A 298 -1.78 -11.94 -37.32
C LYS A 298 -1.22 -10.54 -37.03
N LEU A 299 0.06 -10.35 -37.35
CA LEU A 299 0.80 -9.09 -37.24
C LEU A 299 1.34 -8.72 -38.63
N VAL A 300 1.21 -7.47 -39.03
CA VAL A 300 1.72 -6.98 -40.33
C VAL A 300 2.73 -5.87 -40.06
N LEU A 301 4.00 -6.18 -40.23
CA LEU A 301 5.09 -5.22 -40.13
C LEU A 301 5.30 -4.51 -41.48
N THR A 302 5.31 -3.19 -41.42
CA THR A 302 5.62 -2.33 -42.59
C THR A 302 6.73 -1.36 -42.17
N LYS A 303 7.82 -1.38 -42.91
CA LYS A 303 8.92 -0.41 -42.74
C LYS A 303 8.87 0.61 -43.86
#